data_5fefa325716e9c4773db51ea91809192
#
_entry.id   5fefa325716e9c4773db51ea91809192
#
_cell.length_a   1.000
_cell.length_b   1.000
_cell.length_c   1.000
_cell.angle_alpha   90.00
_cell.angle_beta   90.00
_cell.angle_gamma   90.00
#
_symmetry.space_group_name_H-M   'P 1'
#
loop_
_entity.id
_entity.type
_entity.pdbx_description
1 polymer ?
#
loop_
_entity_poly.entity_id
_entity_poly.type
_entity_poly.pdbx_seq_one_letter_code
_entity_poly.pdbx_strand_id
1 'polypeptide(L)'
;SEAATPLIPVTLRVTLAAIMIFMITIGFLGNAIVCLIVYQKPAMRSAINLLLATLAFSDIMLSLLCMPFTAVTVATADWSFGSGFCRASIMLYWLFVLEGVSILLIISVDRFLIIVQRQDKLTPHRAKLLIAGSWVLSLCVSLPSVVGWRTGAAGMGAAWAPQCVLGYSDSLADRGYTVLLAVAVFFVPFAVMLYSYMCILNTVRRNTLRIHNHTSEHSCLPALNQVSKMRLTGLQRPPQIKVDMSFKTRAFTTILILFVGFSVCWLPHTVVSLLAVFSRRFYYSSVFYPVSIGALWLSYLKTVFNPVIYCWRIRKFREACQEFIPKSCRLCPRVPGRSRRRVRPSNIYVCSETQSAV
;
A
#
# COMPACT_ATOMS: atom_id res chain seq x y z
N SER A 1 32.94 0.76 -34.16
CA SER A 1 31.96 0.87 -33.05
C SER A 1 32.31 -0.19 -32.02
N GLU A 2 33.12 0.14 -31.04
CA GLU A 2 33.34 -0.70 -29.88
C GLU A 2 31.99 -0.85 -29.16
N ALA A 3 31.45 -2.06 -29.23
CA ALA A 3 30.35 -2.44 -28.37
C ALA A 3 30.86 -2.37 -26.93
N ALA A 4 30.51 -1.29 -26.24
CA ALA A 4 30.91 -1.11 -24.86
C ALA A 4 30.43 -2.31 -24.04
N THR A 5 31.36 -2.98 -23.36
CA THR A 5 31.08 -4.17 -22.55
C THR A 5 30.03 -3.85 -21.50
N PRO A 6 29.02 -4.70 -21.30
CA PRO A 6 27.97 -4.47 -20.33
C PRO A 6 28.58 -4.30 -18.92
N LEU A 7 28.18 -3.23 -18.22
CA LEU A 7 28.71 -2.81 -16.91
C LEU A 7 28.50 -3.85 -15.79
N ILE A 8 27.70 -4.89 -16.01
CA ILE A 8 27.50 -5.97 -15.05
C ILE A 8 27.64 -7.36 -15.74
N PRO A 9 28.17 -8.37 -15.01
CA PRO A 9 28.36 -9.72 -15.53
C PRO A 9 27.04 -10.36 -15.99
N VAL A 10 27.11 -11.22 -17.02
CA VAL A 10 25.95 -11.95 -17.57
C VAL A 10 25.22 -12.74 -16.47
N THR A 11 25.95 -13.41 -15.60
CA THR A 11 25.39 -14.14 -14.45
C THR A 11 24.50 -13.25 -13.58
N LEU A 12 24.97 -12.05 -13.25
CA LEU A 12 24.19 -11.12 -12.42
C LEU A 12 22.95 -10.62 -13.17
N ARG A 13 23.05 -10.34 -14.48
CA ARG A 13 21.90 -9.94 -15.31
C ARG A 13 20.82 -11.03 -15.35
N VAL A 14 21.20 -12.27 -15.59
CA VAL A 14 20.29 -13.42 -15.61
C VAL A 14 19.65 -13.64 -14.22
N THR A 15 20.43 -13.52 -13.15
CA THR A 15 19.91 -13.63 -11.78
C THR A 15 18.88 -12.54 -11.48
N LEU A 16 19.15 -11.29 -11.85
CA LEU A 16 18.23 -10.18 -11.67
C LEU A 16 16.95 -10.38 -12.48
N ALA A 17 17.06 -10.84 -13.72
CA ALA A 17 15.89 -11.18 -14.55
C ALA A 17 15.06 -12.32 -13.92
N ALA A 18 15.70 -13.36 -13.39
CA ALA A 18 15.01 -14.45 -12.68
C ALA A 18 14.28 -13.96 -11.42
N ILE A 19 14.91 -13.08 -10.63
CA ILE A 19 14.26 -12.42 -9.49
C ILE A 19 13.04 -11.63 -9.96
N MET A 20 13.14 -10.88 -11.07
CA MET A 20 12.01 -10.13 -11.62
C MET A 20 10.86 -11.06 -12.02
N ILE A 21 11.13 -12.18 -12.70
CA ILE A 21 10.12 -13.18 -13.06
C ILE A 21 9.42 -13.73 -11.81
N PHE A 22 10.17 -14.01 -10.76
CA PHE A 22 9.61 -14.43 -9.48
C PHE A 22 8.71 -13.35 -8.86
N MET A 23 9.13 -12.08 -8.89
CA MET A 23 8.34 -10.94 -8.43
C MET A 23 7.06 -10.76 -9.27
N ILE A 24 7.13 -10.92 -10.59
CA ILE A 24 5.97 -10.89 -11.50
C ILE A 24 4.95 -11.95 -11.08
N THR A 25 5.41 -13.18 -10.89
CA THR A 25 4.53 -14.30 -10.54
C THR A 25 3.81 -14.06 -9.21
N ILE A 26 4.54 -13.70 -8.16
CA ILE A 26 3.95 -13.43 -6.83
C ILE A 26 3.09 -12.17 -6.87
N GLY A 27 3.56 -11.11 -7.51
CA GLY A 27 2.83 -9.85 -7.63
C GLY A 27 1.51 -10.05 -8.38
N PHE A 28 1.53 -10.74 -9.52
CA PHE A 28 0.32 -11.04 -10.27
C PHE A 28 -0.66 -11.92 -9.49
N LEU A 29 -0.22 -13.10 -9.02
CA LEU A 29 -1.10 -14.05 -8.33
C LEU A 29 -1.65 -13.48 -7.03
N GLY A 30 -0.82 -12.82 -6.22
CA GLY A 30 -1.24 -12.22 -4.97
C GLY A 30 -2.28 -11.11 -5.15
N ASN A 31 -2.06 -10.21 -6.10
CA ASN A 31 -3.00 -9.14 -6.39
C ASN A 31 -4.26 -9.62 -7.11
N ALA A 32 -4.16 -10.64 -7.97
CA ALA A 32 -5.33 -11.27 -8.60
C ALA A 32 -6.26 -11.89 -7.55
N ILE A 33 -5.71 -12.54 -6.52
CA ILE A 33 -6.50 -13.07 -5.40
C ILE A 33 -7.22 -11.95 -4.67
N VAL A 34 -6.58 -10.81 -4.42
CA VAL A 34 -7.22 -9.64 -3.78
C VAL A 34 -8.40 -9.14 -4.62
N CYS A 35 -8.22 -8.97 -5.93
CA CYS A 35 -9.29 -8.55 -6.84
C CYS A 35 -10.45 -9.57 -6.87
N LEU A 36 -10.14 -10.87 -6.97
CA LEU A 36 -11.16 -11.92 -6.99
C LEU A 36 -11.98 -11.97 -5.70
N ILE A 37 -11.36 -11.82 -4.52
CA ILE A 37 -12.06 -11.79 -3.24
C ILE A 37 -13.06 -10.64 -3.20
N VAL A 38 -12.67 -9.44 -3.62
CA VAL A 38 -13.57 -8.27 -3.61
C VAL A 38 -14.67 -8.40 -4.66
N TYR A 39 -14.36 -8.99 -5.83
CA TYR A 39 -15.33 -9.19 -6.90
C TYR A 39 -16.36 -10.25 -6.55
N GLN A 40 -15.94 -11.42 -6.05
CA GLN A 40 -16.81 -12.57 -5.79
C GLN A 40 -17.64 -12.45 -4.52
N LYS A 41 -17.14 -11.73 -3.49
CA LYS A 41 -17.81 -11.62 -2.19
C LYS A 41 -18.46 -10.24 -2.00
N PRO A 42 -19.80 -10.09 -2.17
CA PRO A 42 -20.49 -8.81 -1.96
C PRO A 42 -20.21 -8.19 -0.58
N ALA A 43 -20.09 -9.01 0.46
CA ALA A 43 -19.75 -8.58 1.82
C ALA A 43 -18.35 -7.92 1.92
N MET A 44 -17.49 -8.11 0.92
CA MET A 44 -16.15 -7.52 0.85
C MET A 44 -16.10 -6.22 0.03
N ARG A 45 -17.24 -5.72 -0.50
CA ARG A 45 -17.31 -4.50 -1.34
C ARG A 45 -17.47 -3.22 -0.50
N SER A 46 -16.79 -3.12 0.64
CA SER A 46 -16.72 -1.87 1.39
C SER A 46 -15.82 -0.85 0.67
N ALA A 47 -15.98 0.44 0.99
CA ALA A 47 -15.22 1.53 0.38
C ALA A 47 -13.69 1.27 0.42
N ILE A 48 -13.17 0.88 1.56
CA ILE A 48 -11.75 0.57 1.71
C ILE A 48 -11.30 -0.64 0.87
N ASN A 49 -12.13 -1.68 0.77
CA ASN A 49 -11.78 -2.86 -0.03
C ASN A 49 -11.84 -2.58 -1.54
N LEU A 50 -12.69 -1.64 -1.99
CA LEU A 50 -12.67 -1.15 -3.37
C LEU A 50 -11.36 -0.43 -3.68
N LEU A 51 -10.86 0.41 -2.77
CA LEU A 51 -9.55 1.05 -2.90
C LEU A 51 -8.41 0.00 -2.96
N LEU A 52 -8.44 -0.98 -2.06
CA LEU A 52 -7.43 -2.06 -2.07
C LEU A 52 -7.48 -2.90 -3.35
N ALA A 53 -8.67 -3.15 -3.91
CA ALA A 53 -8.81 -3.84 -5.20
C ALA A 53 -8.28 -3.00 -6.37
N THR A 54 -8.47 -1.68 -6.35
CA THR A 54 -7.91 -0.77 -7.37
C THR A 54 -6.39 -0.73 -7.29
N LEU A 55 -5.83 -0.68 -6.08
CA LEU A 55 -4.39 -0.76 -5.87
C LEU A 55 -3.83 -2.10 -6.38
N ALA A 56 -4.51 -3.21 -6.09
CA ALA A 56 -4.15 -4.53 -6.59
C ALA A 56 -4.23 -4.61 -8.12
N PHE A 57 -5.23 -3.98 -8.74
CA PHE A 57 -5.36 -3.91 -10.19
C PHE A 57 -4.18 -3.15 -10.83
N SER A 58 -3.77 -1.99 -10.27
CA SER A 58 -2.58 -1.26 -10.73
C SER A 58 -1.32 -2.12 -10.64
N ASP A 59 -1.14 -2.88 -9.56
CA ASP A 59 0.00 -3.76 -9.36
C ASP A 59 -0.03 -4.98 -10.33
N ILE A 60 -1.21 -5.48 -10.71
CA ILE A 60 -1.37 -6.48 -11.77
C ILE A 60 -0.90 -5.91 -13.12
N MET A 61 -1.34 -4.70 -13.45
CA MET A 61 -0.97 -4.05 -14.70
C MET A 61 0.54 -3.78 -14.79
N LEU A 62 1.18 -3.33 -13.70
CA LEU A 62 2.64 -3.22 -13.62
C LEU A 62 3.32 -4.57 -13.85
N SER A 63 2.82 -5.63 -13.22
CA SER A 63 3.38 -6.98 -13.33
C SER A 63 3.28 -7.57 -14.74
N LEU A 64 2.27 -7.19 -15.51
CA LEU A 64 2.04 -7.73 -16.87
C LEU A 64 2.58 -6.83 -17.98
N LEU A 65 2.49 -5.51 -17.82
CA LEU A 65 2.75 -4.55 -18.90
C LEU A 65 4.06 -3.78 -18.76
N CYS A 66 4.75 -3.87 -17.61
CA CYS A 66 6.00 -3.17 -17.40
C CYS A 66 7.16 -4.09 -16.99
N MET A 67 6.96 -4.90 -15.96
CA MET A 67 8.03 -5.74 -15.40
C MET A 67 8.62 -6.76 -16.37
N PRO A 68 7.87 -7.47 -17.26
CA PRO A 68 8.42 -8.42 -18.20
C PRO A 68 9.42 -7.79 -19.18
N PHE A 69 9.12 -6.59 -19.66
CA PHE A 69 10.00 -5.86 -20.57
C PHE A 69 11.28 -5.40 -19.87
N THR A 70 11.17 -4.99 -18.60
CA THR A 70 12.33 -4.69 -17.75
C THR A 70 13.21 -5.94 -17.55
N ALA A 71 12.62 -7.11 -17.30
CA ALA A 71 13.34 -8.37 -17.16
C ALA A 71 14.13 -8.72 -18.41
N VAL A 72 13.51 -8.61 -19.59
CA VAL A 72 14.17 -8.86 -20.87
C VAL A 72 15.30 -7.86 -21.10
N THR A 73 15.05 -6.57 -20.92
CA THR A 73 16.04 -5.51 -21.10
C THR A 73 17.29 -5.71 -20.24
N VAL A 74 17.12 -6.12 -18.99
CA VAL A 74 18.25 -6.40 -18.11
C VAL A 74 18.99 -7.67 -18.50
N ALA A 75 18.26 -8.73 -18.91
CA ALA A 75 18.88 -9.97 -19.35
C ALA A 75 19.70 -9.79 -20.62
N THR A 76 19.19 -9.04 -21.58
CA THR A 76 19.85 -8.78 -22.89
C THR A 76 20.84 -7.62 -22.84
N ALA A 77 20.72 -6.72 -21.84
CA ALA A 77 21.38 -5.42 -21.76
C ALA A 77 21.06 -4.49 -22.94
N ASP A 78 19.90 -4.66 -23.56
CA ASP A 78 19.44 -3.86 -24.68
C ASP A 78 17.92 -3.71 -24.69
N TRP A 79 17.44 -2.54 -25.16
CA TRP A 79 16.02 -2.29 -25.39
C TRP A 79 15.64 -2.69 -26.82
N SER A 80 15.13 -3.87 -27.02
CA SER A 80 14.81 -4.45 -28.33
C SER A 80 13.40 -4.15 -28.85
N PHE A 81 12.57 -3.41 -28.11
CA PHE A 81 11.12 -3.26 -28.39
C PHE A 81 10.77 -2.00 -29.21
N GLY A 82 11.77 -1.26 -29.67
CA GLY A 82 11.59 -0.07 -30.49
C GLY A 82 11.18 1.19 -29.72
N SER A 83 11.27 2.34 -30.41
CA SER A 83 11.09 3.66 -29.78
C SER A 83 9.64 3.99 -29.46
N GLY A 84 8.68 3.54 -30.25
CA GLY A 84 7.25 3.75 -30.00
C GLY A 84 6.80 3.04 -28.73
N PHE A 85 7.18 1.77 -28.59
CA PHE A 85 6.86 1.02 -27.38
C PHE A 85 7.60 1.53 -26.15
N CYS A 86 8.81 2.07 -26.32
CA CYS A 86 9.53 2.75 -25.24
C CYS A 86 8.70 3.87 -24.61
N ARG A 87 8.16 4.79 -25.42
CA ARG A 87 7.30 5.87 -24.93
C ARG A 87 6.03 5.37 -24.27
N ALA A 88 5.38 4.38 -24.89
CA ALA A 88 4.18 3.76 -24.30
C ALA A 88 4.48 3.08 -22.96
N SER A 89 5.61 2.39 -22.84
CA SER A 89 6.00 1.71 -21.59
C SER A 89 6.28 2.68 -20.45
N ILE A 90 6.91 3.83 -20.74
CA ILE A 90 7.11 4.89 -19.75
C ILE A 90 5.77 5.45 -19.25
N MET A 91 4.84 5.75 -20.18
CA MET A 91 3.51 6.22 -19.84
C MET A 91 2.75 5.22 -18.98
N LEU A 92 2.72 3.94 -19.39
CA LEU A 92 2.05 2.88 -18.64
C LEU A 92 2.65 2.71 -17.23
N TYR A 93 3.98 2.74 -17.13
CA TYR A 93 4.67 2.68 -15.86
C TYR A 93 4.20 3.81 -14.92
N TRP A 94 4.27 5.05 -15.36
CA TRP A 94 3.84 6.19 -14.53
C TRP A 94 2.35 6.22 -14.26
N LEU A 95 1.51 5.79 -15.22
CA LEU A 95 0.07 5.68 -15.03
C LEU A 95 -0.26 4.76 -13.86
N PHE A 96 0.26 3.54 -13.85
CA PHE A 96 -0.06 2.57 -12.79
C PHE A 96 0.64 2.89 -11.47
N VAL A 97 1.81 3.49 -11.51
CA VAL A 97 2.51 3.97 -10.32
C VAL A 97 1.73 5.10 -9.64
N LEU A 98 1.35 6.13 -10.40
CA LEU A 98 0.57 7.28 -9.90
C LEU A 98 -0.78 6.84 -9.34
N GLU A 99 -1.46 5.92 -10.04
CA GLU A 99 -2.72 5.36 -9.53
C GLU A 99 -2.51 4.66 -8.19
N GLY A 100 -1.54 3.76 -8.10
CA GLY A 100 -1.24 3.07 -6.84
C GLY A 100 -0.90 4.01 -5.69
N VAL A 101 -0.12 5.05 -5.96
CA VAL A 101 0.24 6.07 -4.95
C VAL A 101 -0.97 6.91 -4.55
N SER A 102 -1.81 7.30 -5.51
CA SER A 102 -3.05 8.05 -5.25
C SER A 102 -4.00 7.27 -4.36
N ILE A 103 -4.15 5.97 -4.60
CA ILE A 103 -4.96 5.09 -3.75
C ILE A 103 -4.40 5.00 -2.33
N LEU A 104 -3.09 4.83 -2.15
CA LEU A 104 -2.46 4.83 -0.82
C LEU A 104 -2.68 6.15 -0.09
N LEU A 105 -2.62 7.26 -0.81
CA LEU A 105 -2.90 8.60 -0.26
C LEU A 105 -4.36 8.71 0.23
N ILE A 106 -5.32 8.28 -0.59
CA ILE A 106 -6.75 8.27 -0.22
C ILE A 106 -6.98 7.41 1.03
N ILE A 107 -6.38 6.22 1.09
CA ILE A 107 -6.46 5.33 2.26
C ILE A 107 -5.90 6.01 3.51
N SER A 108 -4.76 6.70 3.39
CA SER A 108 -4.12 7.39 4.53
C SER A 108 -4.97 8.53 5.05
N VAL A 109 -5.54 9.34 4.16
CA VAL A 109 -6.45 10.44 4.51
C VAL A 109 -7.73 9.89 5.14
N ASP A 110 -8.32 8.83 4.59
CA ASP A 110 -9.50 8.19 5.16
C ASP A 110 -9.26 7.71 6.60
N ARG A 111 -8.13 7.05 6.85
CA ARG A 111 -7.78 6.63 8.21
C ARG A 111 -7.57 7.79 9.17
N PHE A 112 -6.96 8.88 8.71
CA PHE A 112 -6.85 10.11 9.48
C PHE A 112 -8.22 10.68 9.84
N LEU A 113 -9.15 10.79 8.89
CA LEU A 113 -10.50 11.29 9.13
C LEU A 113 -11.26 10.43 10.17
N ILE A 114 -11.17 9.11 10.07
CA ILE A 114 -11.84 8.18 11.00
C ILE A 114 -11.23 8.25 12.40
N ILE A 115 -9.89 8.19 12.52
CA ILE A 115 -9.22 8.01 13.81
C ILE A 115 -9.06 9.33 14.56
N VAL A 116 -8.68 10.39 13.84
CA VAL A 116 -8.38 11.70 14.44
C VAL A 116 -9.64 12.55 14.53
N GLN A 117 -10.37 12.69 13.43
CA GLN A 117 -11.56 13.53 13.35
C GLN A 117 -12.86 12.80 13.71
N ARG A 118 -12.82 11.47 13.89
CA ARG A 118 -13.99 10.62 14.19
C ARG A 118 -15.11 10.74 13.12
N GLN A 119 -14.73 10.97 11.88
CA GLN A 119 -15.65 11.16 10.76
C GLN A 119 -15.46 10.03 9.76
N ASP A 120 -16.45 9.16 9.65
CA ASP A 120 -16.52 8.13 8.59
C ASP A 120 -17.27 8.71 7.39
N LYS A 121 -16.52 9.31 6.47
CA LYS A 121 -17.08 9.98 5.29
C LYS A 121 -16.99 9.14 4.01
N LEU A 122 -16.22 8.06 4.03
CA LEU A 122 -15.92 7.27 2.84
C LEU A 122 -17.01 6.22 2.59
N THR A 123 -18.02 6.58 1.81
CA THR A 123 -19.01 5.62 1.31
C THR A 123 -18.50 4.89 0.06
N PRO A 124 -19.04 3.72 -0.31
CA PRO A 124 -18.67 3.03 -1.55
C PRO A 124 -18.86 3.87 -2.81
N HIS A 125 -19.89 4.74 -2.84
CA HIS A 125 -20.12 5.67 -3.95
C HIS A 125 -18.99 6.71 -4.05
N ARG A 126 -18.63 7.35 -2.93
CA ARG A 126 -17.52 8.31 -2.89
C ARG A 126 -16.18 7.64 -3.23
N ALA A 127 -15.95 6.41 -2.77
CA ALA A 127 -14.76 5.65 -3.14
C ALA A 127 -14.66 5.46 -4.67
N LYS A 128 -15.74 5.10 -5.34
CA LYS A 128 -15.78 4.97 -6.80
C LYS A 128 -15.49 6.29 -7.52
N LEU A 129 -16.02 7.42 -7.04
CA LEU A 129 -15.72 8.73 -7.60
C LEU A 129 -14.26 9.13 -7.40
N LEU A 130 -13.68 8.87 -6.22
CA LEU A 130 -12.27 9.12 -5.96
C LEU A 130 -11.36 8.24 -6.82
N ILE A 131 -11.72 6.97 -7.02
CA ILE A 131 -11.01 6.05 -7.92
C ILE A 131 -11.07 6.57 -9.36
N ALA A 132 -12.24 6.97 -9.85
CA ALA A 132 -12.36 7.53 -11.20
C ALA A 132 -11.53 8.81 -11.36
N GLY A 133 -11.58 9.70 -10.37
CA GLY A 133 -10.77 10.92 -10.36
C GLY A 133 -9.27 10.66 -10.31
N SER A 134 -8.81 9.65 -9.54
CA SER A 134 -7.39 9.27 -9.48
C SER A 134 -6.89 8.70 -10.81
N TRP A 135 -7.69 7.87 -11.50
CA TRP A 135 -7.34 7.39 -12.84
C TRP A 135 -7.21 8.52 -13.87
N VAL A 136 -8.14 9.48 -13.86
CA VAL A 136 -8.05 10.65 -14.75
C VAL A 136 -6.81 11.47 -14.45
N LEU A 137 -6.54 11.76 -13.17
CA LEU A 137 -5.34 12.51 -12.76
C LEU A 137 -4.05 11.77 -13.14
N SER A 138 -3.97 10.47 -12.88
CA SER A 138 -2.82 9.63 -13.20
C SER A 138 -2.58 9.59 -14.72
N LEU A 139 -3.63 9.52 -15.51
CA LEU A 139 -3.55 9.58 -16.97
C LEU A 139 -3.04 10.96 -17.44
N CYS A 140 -3.59 12.05 -16.93
CA CYS A 140 -3.16 13.41 -17.29
C CYS A 140 -1.68 13.66 -16.97
N VAL A 141 -1.19 13.18 -15.81
CA VAL A 141 0.20 13.36 -15.41
C VAL A 141 1.16 12.44 -16.18
N SER A 142 0.73 11.25 -16.60
CA SER A 142 1.56 10.29 -17.34
C SER A 142 1.58 10.54 -18.86
N LEU A 143 0.56 11.18 -19.42
CA LEU A 143 0.39 11.40 -20.86
C LEU A 143 1.54 12.18 -21.53
N PRO A 144 2.18 13.20 -20.91
CA PRO A 144 3.28 13.92 -21.52
C PRO A 144 4.44 13.04 -21.97
N SER A 145 4.66 11.89 -21.34
CA SER A 145 5.72 10.96 -21.73
C SER A 145 5.51 10.31 -23.11
N VAL A 146 4.28 10.25 -23.62
CA VAL A 146 3.96 9.72 -24.97
C VAL A 146 3.94 10.84 -26.01
N VAL A 147 3.33 11.99 -25.70
CA VAL A 147 3.05 13.07 -26.67
C VAL A 147 4.31 13.80 -27.12
N GLY A 148 5.47 13.47 -26.55
CA GLY A 148 6.74 13.94 -27.09
C GLY A 148 7.17 15.32 -26.56
N TRP A 149 6.73 15.72 -25.37
CA TRP A 149 7.34 16.84 -24.65
C TRP A 149 8.85 16.63 -24.42
N ARG A 150 9.33 15.46 -24.79
CA ARG A 150 10.72 15.00 -24.69
C ARG A 150 11.30 14.70 -26.08
N THR A 151 11.14 15.62 -26.99
CA THR A 151 11.67 15.51 -28.35
C THR A 151 13.20 15.70 -28.47
N GLY A 152 13.90 15.75 -27.38
CA GLY A 152 15.33 15.58 -27.40
C GLY A 152 15.65 14.12 -27.76
N ALA A 153 16.03 13.88 -28.99
CA ALA A 153 16.45 12.57 -29.51
C ALA A 153 17.64 11.94 -28.73
N ALA A 154 18.14 12.60 -27.73
CA ALA A 154 19.26 12.18 -26.89
C ALA A 154 18.90 11.14 -25.83
N GLY A 155 17.61 10.94 -25.53
CA GLY A 155 17.23 10.07 -24.42
C GLY A 155 17.01 8.60 -24.76
N MET A 156 16.92 8.25 -26.03
CA MET A 156 16.65 6.85 -26.43
C MET A 156 17.89 5.99 -26.56
N GLY A 157 19.05 6.54 -26.34
CA GLY A 157 20.30 5.87 -26.64
C GLY A 157 21.16 5.52 -25.45
N ALA A 158 20.66 5.63 -24.22
CA ALA A 158 21.42 4.98 -23.17
C ALA A 158 21.21 3.47 -23.26
N ALA A 159 22.04 2.82 -24.02
CA ALA A 159 22.19 1.37 -24.08
C ALA A 159 22.42 0.73 -22.69
N TRP A 160 22.28 1.48 -21.65
CA TRP A 160 22.62 1.20 -20.27
C TRP A 160 21.47 1.36 -19.30
N ALA A 161 20.26 1.73 -19.75
CA ALA A 161 19.13 1.87 -18.84
C ALA A 161 18.42 0.51 -18.65
N PRO A 162 18.04 0.14 -17.42
CA PRO A 162 17.37 -1.13 -17.13
C PRO A 162 15.94 -1.22 -17.70
N GLN A 163 15.39 -0.10 -18.06
CA GLN A 163 14.13 0.06 -18.80
C GLN A 163 14.20 1.34 -19.61
N CYS A 164 13.19 1.57 -20.45
CA CYS A 164 13.06 2.85 -21.12
C CYS A 164 12.79 3.94 -20.08
N VAL A 165 13.79 4.77 -19.76
CA VAL A 165 13.74 5.81 -18.73
C VAL A 165 14.12 7.18 -19.27
N LEU A 166 13.81 8.18 -18.49
CA LEU A 166 14.21 9.55 -18.67
C LEU A 166 15.71 9.68 -18.38
N GLY A 167 16.51 10.01 -19.41
CA GLY A 167 17.93 10.24 -19.26
C GLY A 167 18.26 11.67 -18.85
N TYR A 168 19.56 11.97 -18.81
CA TYR A 168 20.06 13.33 -18.66
C TYR A 168 19.50 14.24 -19.77
N SER A 169 19.05 15.42 -19.39
CA SER A 169 18.55 16.42 -20.31
C SER A 169 18.89 17.84 -19.83
N ASP A 170 19.27 18.70 -20.77
CA ASP A 170 19.44 20.13 -20.52
C ASP A 170 18.13 20.90 -20.73
N SER A 171 17.09 20.25 -21.28
CA SER A 171 15.78 20.84 -21.49
C SER A 171 15.08 21.14 -20.16
N LEU A 172 14.65 22.39 -20.00
CA LEU A 172 13.86 22.81 -18.84
C LEU A 172 12.54 22.04 -18.72
N ALA A 173 11.93 21.68 -19.84
CA ALA A 173 10.68 20.91 -19.88
C ALA A 173 10.88 19.49 -19.32
N ASP A 174 11.96 18.80 -19.72
CA ASP A 174 12.26 17.45 -19.23
C ASP A 174 12.62 17.45 -17.75
N ARG A 175 13.40 18.43 -17.31
CA ARG A 175 13.73 18.63 -15.90
C ARG A 175 12.48 18.92 -15.07
N GLY A 176 11.63 19.85 -15.56
CA GLY A 176 10.37 20.20 -14.93
C GLY A 176 9.40 19.02 -14.82
N TYR A 177 9.29 18.20 -15.88
CA TYR A 177 8.46 17.02 -15.88
C TYR A 177 8.97 15.96 -14.88
N THR A 178 10.28 15.75 -14.80
CA THR A 178 10.86 14.82 -13.81
C THR A 178 10.63 15.27 -12.38
N VAL A 179 10.74 16.57 -12.12
CA VAL A 179 10.40 17.16 -10.82
C VAL A 179 8.91 17.00 -10.52
N LEU A 180 8.03 17.23 -11.50
CA LEU A 180 6.59 17.02 -11.36
C LEU A 180 6.28 15.56 -10.94
N LEU A 181 6.89 14.58 -11.63
CA LEU A 181 6.74 13.18 -11.28
C LEU A 181 7.26 12.88 -9.87
N ALA A 182 8.44 13.40 -9.50
CA ALA A 182 8.99 13.20 -8.16
C ALA A 182 8.09 13.80 -7.07
N VAL A 183 7.53 14.98 -7.31
CA VAL A 183 6.59 15.67 -6.41
C VAL A 183 5.28 14.86 -6.29
N ALA A 184 4.71 14.43 -7.42
CA ALA A 184 3.44 13.72 -7.46
C ALA A 184 3.52 12.29 -6.89
N VAL A 185 4.63 11.58 -7.14
CA VAL A 185 4.80 10.17 -6.74
C VAL A 185 5.36 10.04 -5.34
N PHE A 186 6.25 10.95 -4.91
CA PHE A 186 6.94 10.78 -3.64
C PHE A 186 6.73 11.93 -2.66
N PHE A 187 7.11 13.16 -3.00
CA PHE A 187 7.18 14.23 -1.98
C PHE A 187 5.82 14.59 -1.40
N VAL A 188 4.79 14.81 -2.22
CA VAL A 188 3.44 15.15 -1.73
C VAL A 188 2.80 13.95 -1.00
N PRO A 189 2.76 12.73 -1.56
CA PRO A 189 2.22 11.57 -0.84
C PRO A 189 2.97 11.29 0.46
N PHE A 190 4.29 11.38 0.46
CA PHE A 190 5.11 11.18 1.65
C PHE A 190 4.75 12.18 2.75
N ALA A 191 4.68 13.48 2.42
CA ALA A 191 4.36 14.52 3.40
C ALA A 191 2.96 14.36 3.98
N VAL A 192 1.95 14.07 3.15
CA VAL A 192 0.57 13.88 3.59
C VAL A 192 0.42 12.60 4.43
N MET A 193 1.03 11.49 4.00
CA MET A 193 1.02 10.25 4.77
C MET A 193 1.74 10.40 6.11
N LEU A 194 2.91 11.06 6.14
CA LEU A 194 3.66 11.33 7.35
C LEU A 194 2.85 12.19 8.34
N TYR A 195 2.25 13.29 7.85
CA TYR A 195 1.39 14.14 8.66
C TYR A 195 0.21 13.38 9.24
N SER A 196 -0.54 12.67 8.39
CA SER A 196 -1.68 11.83 8.80
C SER A 196 -1.26 10.83 9.89
N TYR A 197 -0.10 10.21 9.69
CA TYR A 197 0.46 9.22 10.57
C TYR A 197 0.84 9.80 11.94
N MET A 198 1.51 10.96 11.97
CA MET A 198 1.89 11.64 13.21
C MET A 198 0.65 12.06 14.02
N CYS A 199 -0.39 12.55 13.34
CA CYS A 199 -1.65 12.91 13.99
C CYS A 199 -2.37 11.68 14.57
N ILE A 200 -2.41 10.57 13.85
CA ILE A 200 -2.98 9.30 14.34
C ILE A 200 -2.21 8.81 15.56
N LEU A 201 -0.87 8.81 15.51
CA LEU A 201 0.00 8.40 16.63
C LEU A 201 -0.26 9.23 17.88
N ASN A 202 -0.31 10.54 17.74
CA ASN A 202 -0.59 11.45 18.85
C ASN A 202 -1.98 11.20 19.46
N THR A 203 -2.99 10.96 18.62
CA THR A 203 -4.36 10.66 19.07
C THR A 203 -4.41 9.33 19.83
N VAL A 204 -3.76 8.29 19.32
CA VAL A 204 -3.69 6.97 19.98
C VAL A 204 -2.96 7.09 21.32
N ARG A 205 -1.82 7.78 21.38
CA ARG A 205 -1.07 8.00 22.62
C ARG A 205 -1.91 8.74 23.69
N ARG A 206 -2.55 9.84 23.30
CA ARG A 206 -3.42 10.62 24.22
C ARG A 206 -4.57 9.77 24.77
N ASN A 207 -5.21 8.97 23.94
CA ASN A 207 -6.30 8.11 24.36
C ASN A 207 -5.82 7.00 25.31
N THR A 208 -4.64 6.43 25.07
CA THR A 208 -4.04 5.41 25.95
C THR A 208 -3.71 5.99 27.33
N LEU A 209 -3.12 7.19 27.39
CA LEU A 209 -2.82 7.88 28.65
C LEU A 209 -4.08 8.20 29.45
N ARG A 210 -5.15 8.68 28.80
CA ARG A 210 -6.43 8.94 29.48
C ARG A 210 -7.02 7.68 30.12
N ILE A 211 -6.98 6.56 29.42
CA ILE A 211 -7.48 5.28 29.96
C ILE A 211 -6.64 4.84 31.16
N HIS A 212 -5.32 4.98 31.09
CA HIS A 212 -4.42 4.61 32.17
C HIS A 212 -4.67 5.48 33.42
N ASN A 213 -4.84 6.79 33.28
CA ASN A 213 -5.12 7.70 34.37
C ASN A 213 -6.47 7.38 35.02
N HIS A 214 -7.53 7.17 34.27
CA HIS A 214 -8.82 6.74 34.81
C HIS A 214 -8.76 5.40 35.55
N THR A 215 -7.94 4.47 35.11
CA THR A 215 -7.76 3.19 35.80
C THR A 215 -6.99 3.37 37.12
N SER A 216 -6.04 4.29 37.16
CA SER A 216 -5.28 4.62 38.37
C SER A 216 -6.16 5.33 39.44
N GLU A 217 -7.02 6.27 39.04
CA GLU A 217 -7.93 6.95 39.94
C GLU A 217 -8.93 5.99 40.61
N HIS A 218 -9.44 4.99 39.86
CA HIS A 218 -10.30 3.95 40.44
C HIS A 218 -9.56 2.96 41.35
N SER A 219 -8.24 2.86 41.24
CA SER A 219 -7.43 1.98 42.11
C SER A 219 -6.98 2.67 43.42
N CYS A 220 -7.14 4.00 43.55
CA CYS A 220 -6.73 4.76 44.68
C CYS A 220 -7.88 5.17 45.63
N LEU A 221 -9.08 4.59 45.53
CA LEU A 221 -10.10 4.74 46.54
C LEU A 221 -9.75 3.84 47.73
N PRO A 222 -9.59 4.37 48.95
CA PRO A 222 -9.13 3.61 50.10
C PRO A 222 -10.13 2.52 50.45
N ALA A 223 -9.60 1.31 50.64
CA ALA A 223 -10.31 0.15 51.15
C ALA A 223 -10.67 0.31 52.65
N LEU A 224 -11.42 1.36 53.00
CA LEU A 224 -11.99 1.55 54.37
C LEU A 224 -13.45 1.99 54.22
N ASN A 225 -14.37 1.11 54.61
CA ASN A 225 -15.81 1.28 54.76
C ASN A 225 -16.75 0.74 53.65
N GLN A 226 -16.55 -0.47 53.19
CA GLN A 226 -17.66 -1.18 52.49
C GLN A 226 -17.67 -2.69 52.71
N VAL A 227 -17.64 -3.15 53.96
CA VAL A 227 -17.96 -4.55 54.28
C VAL A 227 -19.47 -4.78 54.53
N SER A 228 -20.32 -3.77 54.47
CA SER A 228 -21.74 -3.95 54.84
C SER A 228 -22.79 -3.66 53.79
N LYS A 229 -22.45 -3.51 52.50
CA LYS A 229 -23.47 -3.41 51.39
C LYS A 229 -23.18 -4.25 50.19
N MET A 230 -22.77 -5.49 50.40
CA MET A 230 -22.52 -6.45 49.32
C MET A 230 -23.62 -7.49 49.25
N ARG A 231 -24.86 -7.05 49.08
CA ARG A 231 -25.96 -7.86 48.58
C ARG A 231 -26.90 -6.99 47.74
N LEU A 232 -27.13 -7.41 46.52
CA LEU A 232 -28.05 -6.81 45.54
C LEU A 232 -27.57 -5.58 44.76
N THR A 233 -26.69 -5.80 43.80
CA THR A 233 -26.89 -5.20 42.46
C THR A 233 -25.96 -5.95 41.49
N GLY A 234 -26.55 -6.49 40.45
CA GLY A 234 -25.85 -7.30 39.45
C GLY A 234 -24.66 -6.58 38.85
N LEU A 235 -23.54 -7.27 38.77
CA LEU A 235 -22.33 -6.81 38.09
C LEU A 235 -22.63 -6.45 36.63
N GLN A 236 -22.94 -5.20 36.36
CA GLN A 236 -22.74 -4.64 35.06
C GLN A 236 -21.24 -4.49 34.85
N ARG A 237 -20.65 -5.41 34.08
CA ARG A 237 -19.30 -5.28 33.54
C ARG A 237 -19.22 -3.96 32.78
N PRO A 238 -18.21 -3.10 33.02
CA PRO A 238 -17.99 -1.92 32.19
C PRO A 238 -17.75 -2.38 30.76
N PRO A 239 -18.53 -1.86 29.78
CA PRO A 239 -18.48 -2.37 28.42
C PRO A 239 -17.28 -1.87 27.64
N GLN A 240 -16.52 -2.79 27.05
CA GLN A 240 -15.99 -2.68 25.67
C GLN A 240 -14.95 -1.61 25.30
N ILE A 241 -14.35 -0.86 26.19
CA ILE A 241 -13.28 0.10 25.83
C ILE A 241 -12.02 -0.62 25.31
N LYS A 242 -11.74 -1.83 25.80
CA LYS A 242 -10.57 -2.62 25.34
C LYS A 242 -10.65 -3.10 23.87
N VAL A 243 -11.85 -3.36 23.36
CA VAL A 243 -12.03 -3.90 21.99
C VAL A 243 -11.80 -2.80 20.96
N ASP A 244 -12.28 -1.60 21.21
CA ASP A 244 -12.15 -0.46 20.28
C ASP A 244 -10.68 -0.01 20.12
N MET A 245 -9.91 -0.02 21.22
CA MET A 245 -8.48 0.33 21.20
C MET A 245 -7.63 -0.69 20.44
N SER A 246 -7.90 -1.99 20.55
CA SER A 246 -7.15 -3.02 19.82
C SER A 246 -7.38 -2.94 18.32
N PHE A 247 -8.58 -2.59 17.88
CA PHE A 247 -8.91 -2.39 16.47
C PHE A 247 -8.20 -1.16 15.89
N LYS A 248 -8.26 -0.02 16.60
CA LYS A 248 -7.58 1.23 16.20
C LYS A 248 -6.06 1.03 16.11
N THR A 249 -5.45 0.33 17.06
CA THR A 249 -4.02 0.03 17.06
C THR A 249 -3.62 -0.88 15.88
N ARG A 250 -4.45 -1.87 15.52
CA ARG A 250 -4.19 -2.74 14.36
C ARG A 250 -4.28 -1.98 13.04
N ALA A 251 -5.30 -1.15 12.87
CA ALA A 251 -5.45 -0.31 11.68
C ALA A 251 -4.25 0.65 11.55
N PHE A 252 -3.86 1.29 12.64
CA PHE A 252 -2.70 2.16 12.71
C PHE A 252 -1.40 1.45 12.28
N THR A 253 -1.11 0.27 12.85
CA THR A 253 0.11 -0.48 12.49
C THR A 253 0.11 -0.91 11.02
N THR A 254 -1.04 -1.22 10.44
CA THR A 254 -1.14 -1.58 9.02
C THR A 254 -0.77 -0.40 8.12
N ILE A 255 -1.27 0.80 8.43
CA ILE A 255 -0.95 2.02 7.67
C ILE A 255 0.54 2.37 7.82
N LEU A 256 1.12 2.18 9.02
CA LEU A 256 2.55 2.37 9.23
C LEU A 256 3.38 1.47 8.31
N ILE A 257 3.05 0.19 8.26
CA ILE A 257 3.77 -0.78 7.43
C ILE A 257 3.66 -0.39 5.95
N LEU A 258 2.47 0.02 5.48
CA LEU A 258 2.27 0.48 4.11
C LEU A 258 3.08 1.76 3.83
N PHE A 259 3.12 2.71 4.76
CA PHE A 259 3.89 3.95 4.62
C PHE A 259 5.41 3.69 4.59
N VAL A 260 5.91 2.86 5.52
CA VAL A 260 7.34 2.50 5.54
C VAL A 260 7.72 1.73 4.26
N GLY A 261 6.89 0.77 3.85
CA GLY A 261 7.09 0.02 2.60
C GLY A 261 7.11 0.93 1.38
N PHE A 262 6.16 1.88 1.29
CA PHE A 262 6.15 2.90 0.25
C PHE A 262 7.45 3.72 0.25
N SER A 263 7.85 4.24 1.41
CA SER A 263 9.02 5.11 1.53
C SER A 263 10.31 4.39 1.14
N VAL A 264 10.51 3.16 1.63
CA VAL A 264 11.69 2.34 1.31
C VAL A 264 11.75 1.99 -0.18
N CYS A 265 10.61 1.66 -0.78
CA CYS A 265 10.56 1.27 -2.19
C CYS A 265 10.76 2.46 -3.13
N TRP A 266 10.22 3.65 -2.81
CA TRP A 266 10.16 4.77 -3.74
C TRP A 266 11.24 5.83 -3.57
N LEU A 267 11.78 6.02 -2.36
CA LEU A 267 12.83 7.03 -2.12
C LEU A 267 14.07 6.81 -2.99
N PRO A 268 14.65 5.58 -3.08
CA PRO A 268 15.82 5.36 -3.91
C PRO A 268 15.56 5.64 -5.40
N HIS A 269 14.41 5.19 -5.92
CA HIS A 269 14.03 5.44 -7.32
C HIS A 269 13.86 6.93 -7.62
N THR A 270 13.22 7.69 -6.73
CA THR A 270 13.02 9.12 -6.87
C THR A 270 14.37 9.87 -6.88
N VAL A 271 15.25 9.53 -5.94
CA VAL A 271 16.59 10.15 -5.86
C VAL A 271 17.42 9.85 -7.12
N VAL A 272 17.43 8.58 -7.56
CA VAL A 272 18.18 8.19 -8.77
C VAL A 272 17.62 8.88 -10.01
N SER A 273 16.30 8.98 -10.15
CA SER A 273 15.65 9.67 -11.30
C SER A 273 15.99 11.16 -11.34
N LEU A 274 15.98 11.84 -10.20
CA LEU A 274 16.37 13.24 -10.10
C LEU A 274 17.87 13.42 -10.43
N LEU A 275 18.74 12.60 -9.84
CA LEU A 275 20.16 12.65 -10.13
C LEU A 275 20.46 12.37 -11.60
N ALA A 276 19.77 11.42 -12.22
CA ALA A 276 19.93 11.08 -13.63
C ALA A 276 19.64 12.28 -14.56
N VAL A 277 18.57 13.03 -14.25
CA VAL A 277 18.16 14.17 -15.10
C VAL A 277 19.00 15.41 -14.88
N PHE A 278 19.43 15.68 -13.64
CA PHE A 278 20.16 16.93 -13.32
C PHE A 278 21.68 16.78 -13.37
N SER A 279 22.23 15.59 -13.15
CA SER A 279 23.67 15.39 -13.07
C SER A 279 24.21 14.59 -14.26
N ARG A 280 24.79 15.30 -15.23
CA ARG A 280 25.49 14.69 -16.37
C ARG A 280 26.58 13.69 -15.90
N ARG A 281 27.35 14.09 -14.87
CA ARG A 281 28.42 13.24 -14.33
C ARG A 281 27.89 11.93 -13.77
N PHE A 282 26.77 11.96 -13.06
CA PHE A 282 26.15 10.74 -12.51
C PHE A 282 25.59 9.86 -13.62
N TYR A 283 24.84 10.43 -14.57
CA TYR A 283 24.18 9.68 -15.64
C TYR A 283 25.18 8.92 -16.53
N TYR A 284 26.34 9.52 -16.84
CA TYR A 284 27.38 8.88 -17.64
C TYR A 284 28.42 8.12 -16.80
N SER A 285 28.21 7.95 -15.50
CA SER A 285 29.13 7.19 -14.64
C SER A 285 28.84 5.70 -14.74
N SER A 286 29.88 4.87 -14.47
CA SER A 286 29.74 3.41 -14.36
C SER A 286 28.81 2.96 -13.23
N VAL A 287 28.55 3.83 -12.25
CA VAL A 287 27.70 3.55 -11.08
C VAL A 287 26.21 3.70 -11.41
N PHE A 288 25.85 4.48 -12.44
CA PHE A 288 24.45 4.78 -12.78
C PHE A 288 23.63 3.52 -13.06
N TYR A 289 24.13 2.62 -13.92
CA TYR A 289 23.40 1.44 -14.35
C TYR A 289 23.06 0.49 -13.18
N PRO A 290 24.04 0.03 -12.35
CA PRO A 290 23.74 -0.87 -11.23
C PRO A 290 22.84 -0.21 -10.18
N VAL A 291 23.04 1.08 -9.88
CA VAL A 291 22.21 1.82 -8.93
C VAL A 291 20.76 1.98 -9.45
N SER A 292 20.61 2.26 -10.74
CA SER A 292 19.29 2.37 -11.39
C SER A 292 18.53 1.05 -11.35
N ILE A 293 19.20 -0.07 -11.62
CA ILE A 293 18.59 -1.40 -11.47
C ILE A 293 18.13 -1.63 -10.03
N GLY A 294 19.00 -1.41 -9.04
CA GLY A 294 18.66 -1.62 -7.63
C GLY A 294 17.46 -0.78 -7.20
N ALA A 295 17.45 0.49 -7.56
CA ALA A 295 16.33 1.39 -7.27
C ALA A 295 15.03 0.97 -7.95
N LEU A 296 15.09 0.51 -9.19
CA LEU A 296 13.93 0.04 -9.95
C LEU A 296 13.37 -1.27 -9.39
N TRP A 297 14.24 -2.23 -9.01
CA TRP A 297 13.81 -3.47 -8.36
C TRP A 297 13.10 -3.21 -7.04
N LEU A 298 13.61 -2.27 -6.23
CA LEU A 298 12.94 -1.85 -5.00
C LEU A 298 11.57 -1.24 -5.28
N SER A 299 11.43 -0.42 -6.33
CA SER A 299 10.14 0.17 -6.68
C SER A 299 9.09 -0.89 -7.08
N TYR A 300 9.52 -1.92 -7.82
CA TYR A 300 8.65 -3.03 -8.19
C TYR A 300 8.33 -3.99 -7.03
N LEU A 301 9.22 -4.11 -6.05
CA LEU A 301 9.01 -4.98 -4.87
C LEU A 301 7.74 -4.63 -4.09
N LYS A 302 7.27 -3.38 -4.19
CA LYS A 302 5.98 -2.93 -3.65
C LYS A 302 4.81 -3.80 -4.14
N THR A 303 4.81 -4.25 -5.39
CA THR A 303 3.73 -5.09 -5.96
C THR A 303 3.58 -6.42 -5.23
N VAL A 304 4.68 -6.94 -4.70
CA VAL A 304 4.73 -8.18 -3.91
C VAL A 304 4.30 -7.93 -2.47
N PHE A 305 4.69 -6.82 -1.87
CA PHE A 305 4.42 -6.54 -0.46
C PHE A 305 2.94 -6.30 -0.17
N ASN A 306 2.23 -5.60 -1.06
CA ASN A 306 0.84 -5.21 -0.85
C ASN A 306 -0.08 -6.41 -0.53
N PRO A 307 -0.20 -7.46 -1.36
CA PRO A 307 -1.07 -8.60 -1.07
C PRO A 307 -0.61 -9.38 0.16
N VAL A 308 0.69 -9.48 0.41
CA VAL A 308 1.23 -10.14 1.61
C VAL A 308 0.78 -9.40 2.88
N ILE A 309 0.89 -8.07 2.89
CA ILE A 309 0.45 -7.25 4.02
C ILE A 309 -1.04 -7.40 4.25
N TYR A 310 -1.87 -7.43 3.20
CA TYR A 310 -3.33 -7.58 3.34
C TYR A 310 -3.69 -8.95 3.92
N CYS A 311 -3.13 -10.03 3.40
CA CYS A 311 -3.37 -11.38 3.92
C CYS A 311 -2.86 -11.56 5.35
N TRP A 312 -1.76 -10.89 5.71
CA TRP A 312 -1.22 -10.97 7.07
C TRP A 312 -2.00 -10.12 8.08
N ARG A 313 -2.34 -8.90 7.72
CA ARG A 313 -2.89 -7.90 8.67
C ARG A 313 -4.41 -7.85 8.69
N ILE A 314 -5.08 -8.09 7.57
CA ILE A 314 -6.54 -7.94 7.44
C ILE A 314 -7.19 -9.32 7.56
N ARG A 315 -7.84 -9.56 8.72
CA ARG A 315 -8.47 -10.86 9.04
C ARG A 315 -9.43 -11.36 7.95
N LYS A 316 -10.27 -10.47 7.42
CA LYS A 316 -11.25 -10.83 6.38
C LYS A 316 -10.57 -11.31 5.08
N PHE A 317 -9.48 -10.67 4.66
CA PHE A 317 -8.68 -11.10 3.51
C PHE A 317 -8.00 -12.44 3.79
N ARG A 318 -7.42 -12.61 4.98
CA ARG A 318 -6.77 -13.87 5.36
C ARG A 318 -7.76 -15.04 5.37
N GLU A 319 -8.95 -14.87 5.96
CA GLU A 319 -9.99 -15.89 5.96
C GLU A 319 -10.45 -16.21 4.53
N ALA A 320 -10.61 -15.19 3.68
CA ALA A 320 -10.96 -15.38 2.29
C ALA A 320 -9.85 -16.07 1.48
N CYS A 321 -8.57 -15.67 1.66
CA CYS A 321 -7.45 -16.35 1.02
C CYS A 321 -7.37 -17.83 1.37
N GLN A 322 -7.66 -18.20 2.62
CA GLN A 322 -7.64 -19.60 3.06
C GLN A 322 -8.70 -20.48 2.35
N GLU A 323 -9.76 -19.89 1.84
CA GLU A 323 -10.77 -20.61 1.06
C GLU A 323 -10.28 -20.91 -0.38
N PHE A 324 -9.44 -20.03 -0.95
CA PHE A 324 -8.86 -20.22 -2.29
C PHE A 324 -7.68 -21.20 -2.31
N ILE A 325 -7.01 -21.39 -1.16
CA ILE A 325 -5.88 -22.32 -1.10
C ILE A 325 -6.40 -23.75 -0.91
N PRO A 326 -6.09 -24.70 -1.82
CA PRO A 326 -6.47 -26.09 -1.65
C PRO A 326 -6.04 -26.63 -0.29
N LYS A 327 -6.86 -27.50 0.31
CA LYS A 327 -6.59 -28.07 1.65
C LYS A 327 -5.25 -28.79 1.76
N SER A 328 -4.73 -29.29 0.64
CA SER A 328 -3.42 -29.94 0.52
C SER A 328 -2.21 -29.02 0.64
N CYS A 329 -2.37 -27.70 0.39
CA CYS A 329 -1.28 -26.72 0.44
C CYS A 329 -1.30 -25.86 1.73
N ARG A 330 -2.08 -26.21 2.75
CA ARG A 330 -2.19 -25.43 3.98
C ARG A 330 -0.99 -25.68 4.89
N LEU A 331 0.14 -25.08 4.55
CA LEU A 331 1.38 -25.08 5.35
C LEU A 331 1.36 -24.05 6.51
N CYS A 332 0.30 -23.28 6.68
CA CYS A 332 0.18 -22.39 7.83
C CYS A 332 -0.29 -23.18 9.07
N PRO A 333 0.49 -23.22 10.17
CA PRO A 333 0.03 -23.79 11.41
C PRO A 333 -1.23 -23.05 11.84
N ARG A 334 -2.30 -23.81 12.11
CA ARG A 334 -3.51 -23.29 12.75
C ARG A 334 -3.08 -22.63 14.06
N VAL A 335 -3.07 -21.31 14.10
CA VAL A 335 -3.08 -20.61 15.39
C VAL A 335 -4.34 -21.12 16.10
N PRO A 336 -4.23 -21.78 17.27
CA PRO A 336 -5.40 -22.31 17.95
C PRO A 336 -6.36 -21.17 18.18
N GLY A 337 -7.49 -21.22 17.50
CA GLY A 337 -8.55 -20.25 17.65
C GLY A 337 -9.00 -20.32 19.10
N ARG A 338 -8.87 -19.20 19.81
CA ARG A 338 -9.50 -19.00 21.11
C ARG A 338 -10.92 -19.52 20.98
N SER A 339 -11.21 -20.66 21.66
CA SER A 339 -12.52 -21.30 21.75
C SER A 339 -13.58 -20.20 21.86
N ARG A 340 -14.47 -20.11 20.89
CA ARG A 340 -15.69 -19.32 21.02
C ARG A 340 -16.44 -19.90 22.21
N ARG A 341 -16.34 -19.26 23.37
CA ARG A 341 -17.27 -19.51 24.46
C ARG A 341 -18.65 -19.23 23.86
N ARG A 342 -19.38 -20.30 23.58
CA ARG A 342 -20.79 -20.27 23.20
C ARG A 342 -21.48 -19.60 24.39
N VAL A 343 -21.83 -18.34 24.25
CA VAL A 343 -22.71 -17.65 25.18
C VAL A 343 -24.05 -18.33 24.98
N ARG A 344 -24.46 -19.18 25.95
CA ARG A 344 -25.84 -19.65 26.02
C ARG A 344 -26.71 -18.39 26.18
N PRO A 345 -27.78 -18.24 25.42
CA PRO A 345 -28.73 -17.16 25.69
C PRO A 345 -29.28 -17.42 27.11
N SER A 346 -29.08 -16.44 28.00
CA SER A 346 -29.78 -16.40 29.27
C SER A 346 -31.25 -16.25 28.97
N ASN A 347 -32.07 -17.10 29.58
CA ASN A 347 -33.51 -17.05 29.51
C ASN A 347 -33.98 -15.63 29.80
N ILE A 348 -34.70 -15.05 28.85
CA ILE A 348 -35.42 -13.79 29.04
C ILE A 348 -36.55 -14.13 30.04
N TYR A 349 -36.45 -13.62 31.25
CA TYR A 349 -37.58 -13.63 32.18
C TYR A 349 -38.58 -12.61 31.63
N VAL A 350 -39.70 -13.11 31.12
CA VAL A 350 -40.88 -12.31 30.82
C VAL A 350 -41.47 -11.88 32.18
N CYS A 351 -41.37 -10.58 32.48
CA CYS A 351 -42.08 -9.99 33.60
C CYS A 351 -43.58 -9.90 33.20
N SER A 352 -44.40 -10.73 33.79
CA SER A 352 -45.83 -10.61 33.64
C SER A 352 -46.31 -9.39 34.41
N GLU A 353 -46.80 -8.38 33.73
CA GLU A 353 -47.58 -7.31 34.31
C GLU A 353 -48.91 -7.89 34.85
N THR A 354 -49.05 -7.94 36.16
CA THR A 354 -50.36 -8.10 36.84
C THR A 354 -51.08 -6.75 36.77
N GLN A 355 -52.08 -6.69 35.91
CA GLN A 355 -53.15 -5.67 36.01
C GLN A 355 -53.83 -5.81 37.37
N SER A 356 -53.75 -4.80 38.21
CA SER A 356 -54.69 -4.59 39.35
C SER A 356 -55.69 -3.55 38.90
N ALA A 357 -56.91 -4.03 38.68
CA ALA A 357 -58.09 -3.17 38.63
C ALA A 357 -58.48 -2.83 40.07
N VAL A 358 -58.66 -1.58 40.41
CA VAL A 358 -59.82 -0.92 41.06
C VAL A 358 -59.69 0.59 40.84
#